data_a1091fa277e6956e97a5669ded9aa48d
#
_entry.id   a1091fa277e6956e97a5669ded9aa48d
#
_cell.length_a   1.000
_cell.length_b   1.000
_cell.length_c   1.000
_cell.angle_alpha   90.00
_cell.angle_beta   90.00
_cell.angle_gamma   90.00
#
_symmetry.space_group_name_H-M   'P 1'
#
loop_
_entity.id
_entity.type
_entity.pdbx_description
1 polymer ?
#
loop_
_entity_poly.entity_id
_entity_poly.type
_entity_poly.pdbx_seq_one_letter_code
_entity_poly.pdbx_strand_id
1 'polypeptide(L)'
;MVLEKNVINLKSLKVFAGTGEPQRAEMTLDVYGEVKKTSETGDGPVDAIFKCIKFLYPHDVKLLLYQVHAVTEGTDAQATVSVRIEENGKTTVGQAADTDTLVASANAYLNALNKMIIKRKKTAPIEHETMKVKGI
;
A
#
# COMPACT_ATOMS: atom_id res chain seq x y z
N MET A 1 13.68 3.10 22.84
CA MET A 1 12.97 2.18 21.96
C MET A 1 12.94 2.71 20.54
N VAL A 2 13.18 1.87 19.61
CA VAL A 2 13.12 2.25 18.21
C VAL A 2 11.72 2.00 17.69
N LEU A 3 11.09 3.05 17.20
CA LEU A 3 9.80 2.91 16.57
C LEU A 3 9.99 2.41 15.15
N GLU A 4 9.14 1.49 14.76
CA GLU A 4 9.17 1.00 13.40
C GLU A 4 8.59 2.06 12.48
N LYS A 5 9.41 2.47 11.52
CA LYS A 5 8.99 3.48 10.56
C LYS A 5 8.43 2.83 9.33
N ASN A 6 7.51 3.53 8.70
CA ASN A 6 7.02 3.09 7.41
C ASN A 6 8.16 3.12 6.39
N VAL A 7 8.28 2.03 5.67
CA VAL A 7 9.32 1.87 4.66
C VAL A 7 8.92 2.57 3.38
N ILE A 8 7.63 2.54 3.06
CA ILE A 8 7.10 3.09 1.82
C ILE A 8 6.16 4.24 2.16
N ASN A 9 6.41 5.40 1.60
CA ASN A 9 5.58 6.57 1.84
C ASN A 9 5.20 7.24 0.52
N LEU A 10 3.95 7.68 0.42
CA LEU A 10 3.46 8.37 -0.76
C LEU A 10 3.95 9.80 -0.75
N LYS A 11 4.60 10.21 -1.84
CA LYS A 11 5.06 11.58 -2.01
C LYS A 11 4.13 12.37 -2.92
N SER A 12 3.69 11.78 -4.02
CA SER A 12 2.73 12.44 -4.91
C SER A 12 1.97 11.42 -5.69
N LEU A 13 0.76 11.80 -6.06
CA LEU A 13 -0.12 10.97 -6.88
C LEU A 13 -0.89 11.88 -7.82
N LYS A 14 -0.85 11.57 -9.11
CA LYS A 14 -1.68 12.22 -10.11
C LYS A 14 -2.40 11.13 -10.88
N VAL A 15 -3.67 11.36 -11.16
CA VAL A 15 -4.48 10.40 -11.89
C VAL A 15 -5.09 11.10 -13.08
N PHE A 16 -4.99 10.48 -14.23
CA PHE A 16 -5.51 11.00 -15.50
C PHE A 16 -6.59 10.06 -16.00
N ALA A 17 -7.76 10.60 -16.21
CA ALA A 17 -8.92 9.85 -16.67
C ALA A 17 -9.58 10.62 -17.80
N GLY A 18 -9.93 9.90 -18.85
CA GLY A 18 -10.61 10.50 -19.99
C GLY A 18 -11.58 9.51 -20.59
N THR A 19 -12.63 10.02 -21.19
CA THR A 19 -13.61 9.18 -21.86
C THR A 19 -12.96 8.50 -23.07
N GLY A 20 -13.01 7.17 -23.09
CA GLY A 20 -12.44 6.41 -24.19
C GLY A 20 -10.93 6.23 -24.13
N GLU A 21 -10.29 6.64 -23.02
CA GLU A 21 -8.85 6.49 -22.84
C GLU A 21 -8.57 5.61 -21.64
N PRO A 22 -7.43 4.87 -21.64
CA PRO A 22 -7.04 4.13 -20.46
C PRO A 22 -6.79 5.06 -19.29
N GLN A 23 -7.14 4.61 -18.10
CA GLN A 23 -6.81 5.35 -16.89
C GLN A 23 -5.31 5.26 -16.64
N ARG A 24 -4.70 6.36 -16.20
CA ARG A 24 -3.27 6.41 -15.96
C ARG A 24 -3.00 7.09 -14.62
N ALA A 25 -2.04 6.57 -13.89
CA ALA A 25 -1.60 7.18 -12.64
C ALA A 25 -0.11 7.46 -12.72
N GLU A 26 0.29 8.60 -12.16
CA GLU A 26 1.69 8.92 -11.93
C GLU A 26 1.90 8.96 -10.43
N MET A 27 2.89 8.24 -9.96
CA MET A 27 3.11 8.11 -8.52
C MET A 27 4.57 8.30 -8.18
N THR A 28 4.81 9.01 -7.09
CA THR A 28 6.14 9.12 -6.51
C THR A 28 6.08 8.56 -5.11
N LEU A 29 6.95 7.61 -4.82
CA LEU A 29 7.08 7.00 -3.51
C LEU A 29 8.47 7.22 -2.96
N ASP A 30 8.55 7.27 -1.64
CA ASP A 30 9.81 7.15 -0.92
C ASP A 30 9.88 5.70 -0.43
N VAL A 31 10.86 4.95 -0.92
CA VAL A 31 11.05 3.54 -0.58
C VAL A 31 12.40 3.40 0.08
N TYR A 32 12.43 3.13 1.38
CA TYR A 32 13.66 3.04 2.15
C TYR A 32 14.53 4.30 2.00
N GLY A 33 13.90 5.47 1.94
CA GLY A 33 14.59 6.74 1.80
C GLY A 33 14.94 7.12 0.38
N GLU A 34 14.67 6.26 -0.58
CA GLU A 34 14.94 6.53 -1.99
C GLU A 34 13.67 6.93 -2.71
N VAL A 35 13.69 8.07 -3.37
CA VAL A 35 12.52 8.58 -4.09
C VAL A 35 12.46 7.93 -5.46
N LYS A 36 11.33 7.31 -5.77
CA LYS A 36 11.10 6.62 -7.04
C LYS A 36 9.80 7.08 -7.66
N LYS A 37 9.76 7.14 -8.97
CA LYS A 37 8.59 7.61 -9.69
C LYS A 37 8.26 6.69 -10.87
N THR A 38 6.97 6.51 -11.13
CA THR A 38 6.52 5.77 -12.30
C THR A 38 5.17 6.29 -12.79
N SER A 39 4.80 5.88 -13.99
CA SER A 39 3.51 6.14 -14.59
C SER A 39 2.99 4.83 -15.15
N GLU A 40 1.80 4.41 -14.75
CA GLU A 40 1.22 3.14 -15.17
C GLU A 40 -0.23 3.33 -15.60
N THR A 41 -0.68 2.52 -16.53
CA THR A 41 -2.08 2.49 -16.94
C THR A 41 -2.78 1.32 -16.28
N GLY A 42 -4.10 1.41 -16.17
CA GLY A 42 -4.90 0.36 -15.60
C GLY A 42 -6.33 0.39 -16.14
N ASP A 43 -7.12 -0.60 -15.75
CA ASP A 43 -8.51 -0.70 -16.16
C ASP A 43 -9.40 0.33 -15.47
N GLY A 44 -8.90 0.90 -14.40
CA GLY A 44 -9.54 1.98 -13.68
C GLY A 44 -8.48 2.74 -12.89
N PRO A 45 -8.86 3.85 -12.24
CA PRO A 45 -7.88 4.65 -11.51
C PRO A 45 -7.24 3.89 -10.36
N VAL A 46 -8.01 3.07 -9.63
CA VAL A 46 -7.46 2.29 -8.52
C VAL A 46 -6.51 1.23 -9.03
N ASP A 47 -6.86 0.56 -10.13
CA ASP A 47 -5.99 -0.43 -10.73
C ASP A 47 -4.67 0.20 -11.17
N ALA A 48 -4.72 1.37 -11.79
CA ALA A 48 -3.53 2.10 -12.21
C ALA A 48 -2.66 2.46 -11.00
N ILE A 49 -3.27 2.90 -9.91
CA ILE A 49 -2.57 3.24 -8.67
C ILE A 49 -1.86 2.02 -8.11
N PHE A 50 -2.55 0.90 -8.02
CA PHE A 50 -1.97 -0.33 -7.46
C PHE A 50 -0.84 -0.86 -8.33
N LYS A 51 -0.95 -0.69 -9.65
CA LYS A 51 0.14 -1.06 -10.56
C LYS A 51 1.36 -0.19 -10.36
N CYS A 52 1.18 1.09 -10.08
CA CYS A 52 2.30 1.97 -9.74
C CYS A 52 3.02 1.46 -8.51
N ILE A 53 2.28 1.11 -7.46
CA ILE A 53 2.87 0.63 -6.22
C ILE A 53 3.65 -0.65 -6.48
N LYS A 54 3.08 -1.57 -7.26
CA LYS A 54 3.75 -2.83 -7.56
C LYS A 54 5.02 -2.62 -8.35
N PHE A 55 5.03 -1.65 -9.25
CA PHE A 55 6.22 -1.36 -10.04
C PHE A 55 7.31 -0.73 -9.18
N LEU A 56 6.95 0.22 -8.33
CA LEU A 56 7.92 0.95 -7.52
C LEU A 56 8.45 0.13 -6.35
N TYR A 57 7.62 -0.76 -5.83
CA TYR A 57 8.00 -1.69 -4.78
C TYR A 57 7.50 -3.08 -5.17
N PRO A 58 8.30 -3.83 -5.92
CA PRO A 58 7.87 -5.16 -6.38
C PRO A 58 7.50 -6.06 -5.22
N HIS A 59 6.35 -6.69 -5.31
CA HIS A 59 5.84 -7.57 -4.28
C HIS A 59 4.91 -8.58 -4.91
N ASP A 60 4.65 -9.65 -4.17
CA ASP A 60 3.77 -10.71 -4.63
C ASP A 60 2.72 -10.98 -3.54
N VAL A 61 1.84 -10.01 -3.35
CA VAL A 61 0.76 -10.13 -2.41
C VAL A 61 -0.55 -10.32 -3.16
N LYS A 62 -1.48 -11.02 -2.51
CA LYS A 62 -2.82 -11.19 -3.02
C LYS A 62 -3.72 -10.16 -2.36
N LEU A 63 -4.46 -9.42 -3.16
CA LEU A 63 -5.45 -8.47 -2.64
C LEU A 63 -6.70 -9.26 -2.27
N LEU A 64 -7.02 -9.28 -0.99
CA LEU A 64 -8.18 -10.03 -0.49
C LEU A 64 -9.41 -9.16 -0.34
N LEU A 65 -9.22 -7.87 -0.05
CA LEU A 65 -10.32 -6.96 0.19
C LEU A 65 -9.91 -5.55 -0.17
N TYR A 66 -10.79 -4.86 -0.86
CA TYR A 66 -10.70 -3.42 -1.10
C TYR A 66 -12.09 -2.87 -0.85
N GLN A 67 -12.21 -1.98 0.13
CA GLN A 67 -13.51 -1.53 0.57
C GLN A 67 -13.47 -0.05 0.88
N VAL A 68 -14.47 0.67 0.40
CA VAL A 68 -14.57 2.12 0.60
C VAL A 68 -15.83 2.41 1.39
N HIS A 69 -15.68 3.21 2.45
CA HIS A 69 -16.78 3.64 3.28
C HIS A 69 -16.78 5.15 3.41
N ALA A 70 -17.93 5.77 3.29
CA ALA A 70 -18.08 7.17 3.64
C ALA A 70 -18.21 7.24 5.17
N VAL A 71 -17.37 8.06 5.79
CA VAL A 71 -17.29 8.12 7.25
C VAL A 71 -18.04 9.32 7.82
N THR A 72 -18.03 10.44 7.10
CA THR A 72 -18.58 11.68 7.59
C THR A 72 -19.58 12.25 6.60
N GLU A 73 -20.45 13.14 7.09
CA GLU A 73 -21.40 13.86 6.26
C GLU A 73 -20.99 15.32 6.18
N GLY A 74 -21.51 16.00 5.16
CA GLY A 74 -21.24 17.41 4.98
C GLY A 74 -20.17 17.68 3.93
N THR A 75 -19.67 18.91 3.91
CA THR A 75 -18.74 19.35 2.86
C THR A 75 -17.33 18.77 3.06
N ASP A 76 -17.00 18.36 4.29
CA ASP A 76 -15.69 17.81 4.60
C ASP A 76 -15.74 16.28 4.71
N ALA A 77 -16.69 15.66 4.03
CA ALA A 77 -16.86 14.21 4.07
C ALA A 77 -15.60 13.51 3.59
N GLN A 78 -15.17 12.52 4.34
CA GLN A 78 -14.01 11.69 3.99
C GLN A 78 -14.47 10.27 3.72
N ALA A 79 -13.72 9.60 2.84
CA ALA A 79 -13.90 8.18 2.63
C ALA A 79 -12.79 7.45 3.38
N THR A 80 -13.16 6.38 4.05
CA THR A 80 -12.19 5.46 4.64
C THR A 80 -12.05 4.28 3.71
N VAL A 81 -10.81 3.94 3.38
CA VAL A 81 -10.52 2.78 2.54
C VAL A 81 -9.83 1.74 3.39
N SER A 82 -10.28 0.50 3.26
CA SER A 82 -9.66 -0.66 3.91
C SER A 82 -9.14 -1.59 2.84
N VAL A 83 -7.90 -2.03 3.01
CA VAL A 83 -7.26 -2.97 2.10
C VAL A 83 -6.72 -4.12 2.93
N ARG A 84 -7.03 -5.35 2.50
CA ARG A 84 -6.46 -6.55 3.11
C ARG A 84 -5.64 -7.28 2.08
N ILE A 85 -4.40 -7.60 2.44
CA ILE A 85 -3.51 -8.33 1.55
C ILE A 85 -2.97 -9.56 2.26
N GLU A 86 -2.54 -10.53 1.46
CA GLU A 86 -2.00 -11.79 1.95
C GLU A 86 -0.69 -12.11 1.25
N GLU A 87 0.28 -12.56 2.03
CA GLU A 87 1.55 -13.04 1.51
C GLU A 87 1.96 -14.27 2.30
N ASN A 88 2.10 -15.40 1.62
CA ASN A 88 2.52 -16.66 2.24
C ASN A 88 1.68 -17.02 3.47
N GLY A 89 0.37 -16.86 3.37
CA GLY A 89 -0.54 -17.22 4.45
C GLY A 89 -0.67 -16.16 5.54
N LYS A 90 0.11 -15.10 5.48
CA LYS A 90 0.02 -14.02 6.45
C LYS A 90 -0.79 -12.87 5.85
N THR A 91 -1.64 -12.27 6.66
CA THR A 91 -2.48 -11.17 6.20
C THR A 91 -2.20 -9.91 6.97
N THR A 92 -2.35 -8.78 6.31
CA THR A 92 -2.34 -7.48 6.98
C THR A 92 -3.48 -6.64 6.42
N VAL A 93 -3.91 -5.67 7.24
CA VAL A 93 -4.96 -4.74 6.86
C VAL A 93 -4.40 -3.33 6.97
N GLY A 94 -4.59 -2.56 5.91
CA GLY A 94 -4.25 -1.14 5.92
C GLY A 94 -5.51 -0.32 5.76
N GLN A 95 -5.55 0.80 6.46
CA GLN A 95 -6.67 1.73 6.36
C GLN A 95 -6.14 3.14 6.20
N ALA A 96 -6.90 3.95 5.49
CA ALA A 96 -6.59 5.36 5.35
C ALA A 96 -7.87 6.13 5.06
N ALA A 97 -7.90 7.38 5.44
CA ALA A 97 -9.03 8.25 5.19
C ALA A 97 -8.54 9.52 4.54
N ASP A 98 -9.31 10.01 3.58
CA ASP A 98 -8.99 11.24 2.87
C ASP A 98 -10.24 11.74 2.17
N THR A 99 -10.32 13.03 1.91
CA THR A 99 -11.40 13.58 1.10
C THR A 99 -11.30 13.08 -0.34
N ASP A 100 -10.07 12.75 -0.78
CA ASP A 100 -9.83 12.15 -2.09
C ASP A 100 -9.74 10.63 -1.92
N THR A 101 -10.74 9.92 -2.42
CA THR A 101 -10.81 8.47 -2.31
C THR A 101 -9.61 7.77 -2.94
N LEU A 102 -9.04 8.35 -4.00
CA LEU A 102 -7.89 7.75 -4.67
C LEU A 102 -6.64 7.85 -3.82
N VAL A 103 -6.46 8.99 -3.16
CA VAL A 103 -5.34 9.16 -2.22
C VAL A 103 -5.52 8.19 -1.04
N ALA A 104 -6.74 8.08 -0.52
CA ALA A 104 -7.03 7.15 0.56
C ALA A 104 -6.73 5.71 0.14
N SER A 105 -7.08 5.35 -1.11
CA SER A 105 -6.83 4.01 -1.63
C SER A 105 -5.34 3.70 -1.70
N ALA A 106 -4.55 4.64 -2.22
CA ALA A 106 -3.10 4.48 -2.28
C ALA A 106 -2.51 4.30 -0.89
N ASN A 107 -2.90 5.16 0.04
CA ASN A 107 -2.36 5.11 1.40
C ASN A 107 -2.81 3.86 2.15
N ALA A 108 -4.04 3.39 1.94
CA ALA A 108 -4.50 2.16 2.58
C ALA A 108 -3.66 0.97 2.13
N TYR A 109 -3.40 0.88 0.82
CA TYR A 109 -2.58 -0.20 0.29
C TYR A 109 -1.15 -0.12 0.82
N LEU A 110 -0.57 1.09 0.84
CA LEU A 110 0.78 1.28 1.36
C LEU A 110 0.85 0.95 2.85
N ASN A 111 -0.18 1.30 3.61
CA ASN A 111 -0.21 0.97 5.02
C ASN A 111 -0.23 -0.55 5.23
N ALA A 112 -0.99 -1.27 4.40
CA ALA A 112 -1.00 -2.73 4.47
C ALA A 112 0.36 -3.31 4.13
N LEU A 113 1.02 -2.80 3.08
CA LEU A 113 2.35 -3.25 2.70
C LEU A 113 3.39 -2.96 3.78
N ASN A 114 3.35 -1.77 4.36
CA ASN A 114 4.28 -1.42 5.43
C ASN A 114 4.14 -2.38 6.61
N LYS A 115 2.90 -2.72 6.97
CA LYS A 115 2.67 -3.70 8.02
C LYS A 115 3.21 -5.07 7.64
N MET A 116 3.07 -5.46 6.39
CA MET A 116 3.59 -6.74 5.91
C MET A 116 5.11 -6.77 5.98
N ILE A 117 5.76 -5.69 5.60
CA ILE A 117 7.22 -5.58 5.65
C ILE A 117 7.70 -5.68 7.08
N ILE A 118 7.07 -4.99 8.00
CA ILE A 118 7.43 -5.05 9.42
C ILE A 118 7.23 -6.47 9.93
N LYS A 119 6.14 -7.11 9.56
CA LYS A 119 5.84 -8.47 9.97
C LYS A 119 6.90 -9.44 9.48
N ARG A 120 7.37 -9.28 8.25
CA ARG A 120 8.45 -10.10 7.71
C ARG A 120 9.74 -9.92 8.50
N LYS A 121 10.08 -8.68 8.81
CA LYS A 121 11.30 -8.39 9.55
C LYS A 121 11.26 -8.98 10.94
N LYS A 122 10.12 -8.95 11.59
CA LYS A 122 9.99 -9.52 12.92
C LYS A 122 10.05 -11.04 12.91
N THR A 123 9.48 -11.65 11.89
CA THR A 123 9.37 -13.10 11.83
C THR A 123 10.65 -13.75 11.34
N ALA A 124 11.20 -13.26 10.24
CA ALA A 124 12.35 -13.92 9.62
C ALA A 124 13.60 -13.96 10.50
N PRO A 125 14.04 -12.85 11.10
CA PRO A 125 15.21 -12.90 11.97
C PRO A 125 15.00 -13.78 13.19
N ILE A 126 13.82 -13.71 13.79
CA ILE A 126 13.49 -14.51 14.97
C ILE A 126 13.51 -15.98 14.62
N GLU A 127 12.93 -16.38 13.53
CA GLU A 127 12.92 -17.76 13.09
C GLU A 127 14.34 -18.26 12.87
N HIS A 128 15.15 -17.46 12.23
CA HIS A 128 16.52 -17.82 11.95
C HIS A 128 17.32 -18.00 13.23
N GLU A 129 17.21 -17.06 14.14
CA GLU A 129 17.90 -17.13 15.42
C GLU A 129 17.40 -18.30 16.26
N THR A 130 16.10 -18.53 16.25
CA THR A 130 15.53 -19.65 16.98
C THR A 130 16.08 -20.97 16.46
N MET A 131 16.23 -21.09 15.17
CA MET A 131 16.81 -22.29 14.60
C MET A 131 18.24 -22.48 15.03
N LYS A 132 19.02 -21.42 15.09
CA LYS A 132 20.38 -21.50 15.59
C LYS A 132 20.41 -21.94 17.03
N VAL A 133 19.58 -21.31 17.84
CA VAL A 133 19.54 -21.65 19.26
C VAL A 133 19.10 -23.07 19.46
N LYS A 134 18.13 -23.52 18.73
CA LYS A 134 17.65 -24.89 18.84
C LYS A 134 18.63 -25.89 18.30
N GLY A 135 19.49 -25.45 17.43
CA GLY A 135 20.56 -26.31 16.96
C GLY A 135 21.60 -26.55 18.01
N ILE A 136 21.49 -25.85 19.08
CA ILE A 136 22.39 -26.00 20.23
C ILE A 136 22.13 -27.31 20.96
#